data_0067cfc60294884409f397aeba84b294
#
_entry.id   0067cfc60294884409f397aeba84b294
#
_cell.length_a   1.000
_cell.length_b   1.000
_cell.length_c   1.000
_cell.angle_alpha   90.00
_cell.angle_beta   90.00
_cell.angle_gamma   90.00
#
_symmetry.space_group_name_H-M   'P 1'
#
loop_
_entity.id
_entity.type
_entity.pdbx_description
1 polymer ?
#
loop_
_entity_poly.entity_id
_entity_poly.type
_entity_poly.pdbx_seq_one_letter_code
_entity_poly.pdbx_strand_id
1 'polypeptide(L)'
;VRPGRDPVVEALFKQTGVVRAENLEEMFDIAAILAHQPLPEGPNVALLTNASGPAYLAKDALEAEGLQAEVRDLGSRASAEEYLAAAQALLSGGYHAFIALFVPLGYATLEEVAEALQTAFNEARAQGIQIPLLTCFMAAGRPRVRLGAELVPSYRFPESAGRALAAAYAYAQWRTTPPGEIPDHGVQEDAARALVGKARGQLSPKQTQELLGYFGIALRPSSQPGIALVLRIRHDALFGPVLSLSLTGLPLGEQLLGLRITPLTDREALEMLQPLAGKAHLESLQDLLLRVSRMVEELPEVEGLELTLHSQPEATAVTQAQVRLRSHPAKR
;
A
#
# COMPACT_ATOMS: atom_id res chain seq x y z
N VAL A 1 -13.86 1.30 2.98
CA VAL A 1 -13.78 0.19 2.01
C VAL A 1 -14.71 0.52 0.86
N ARG A 2 -14.22 0.55 -0.39
CA ARG A 2 -15.08 0.76 -1.57
C ARG A 2 -16.04 -0.43 -1.72
N PRO A 3 -17.32 -0.21 -2.04
CA PRO A 3 -18.28 -1.31 -2.24
C PRO A 3 -17.77 -2.28 -3.32
N GLY A 4 -17.78 -3.58 -3.03
CA GLY A 4 -17.36 -4.63 -3.96
C GLY A 4 -15.91 -5.09 -3.87
N ARG A 5 -15.08 -4.52 -2.98
CA ARG A 5 -13.72 -5.01 -2.72
C ARG A 5 -13.71 -5.97 -1.54
N ASP A 6 -13.11 -7.14 -1.75
CA ASP A 6 -12.84 -8.09 -0.68
C ASP A 6 -11.63 -7.59 0.15
N PRO A 7 -11.80 -7.28 1.45
CA PRO A 7 -10.72 -6.77 2.29
C PRO A 7 -9.54 -7.73 2.42
N VAL A 8 -9.77 -9.04 2.33
CA VAL A 8 -8.70 -10.05 2.42
C VAL A 8 -7.84 -10.04 1.16
N VAL A 9 -8.47 -9.92 -0.02
CA VAL A 9 -7.75 -9.76 -1.29
C VAL A 9 -6.92 -8.47 -1.31
N GLU A 10 -7.47 -7.37 -0.80
CA GLU A 10 -6.72 -6.11 -0.67
C GLU A 10 -5.50 -6.25 0.25
N ALA A 11 -5.65 -6.96 1.36
CA ALA A 11 -4.54 -7.24 2.26
C ALA A 11 -3.45 -8.07 1.57
N LEU A 12 -3.84 -9.13 0.85
CA LEU A 12 -2.91 -9.95 0.07
C LEU A 12 -2.12 -9.10 -0.93
N PHE A 13 -2.81 -8.29 -1.73
CA PHE A 13 -2.17 -7.46 -2.74
C PHE A 13 -1.17 -6.48 -2.12
N LYS A 14 -1.53 -5.86 -0.99
CA LYS A 14 -0.63 -4.98 -0.25
C LYS A 14 0.61 -5.70 0.28
N GLN A 15 0.43 -6.91 0.83
CA GLN A 15 1.55 -7.71 1.38
C GLN A 15 2.48 -8.23 0.27
N THR A 16 1.95 -8.57 -0.90
CA THR A 16 2.71 -9.19 -2.00
C THR A 16 3.16 -8.21 -3.09
N GLY A 17 2.84 -6.91 -2.95
CA GLY A 17 3.20 -5.89 -3.94
C GLY A 17 2.45 -5.99 -5.27
N VAL A 18 1.30 -6.65 -5.28
CA VAL A 18 0.44 -6.71 -6.46
C VAL A 18 -0.23 -5.36 -6.67
N VAL A 19 0.04 -4.76 -7.81
CA VAL A 19 -0.60 -3.50 -8.21
C VAL A 19 -1.99 -3.81 -8.77
N ARG A 20 -3.02 -3.29 -8.11
CA ARG A 20 -4.40 -3.48 -8.52
C ARG A 20 -4.87 -2.34 -9.43
N ALA A 21 -5.55 -2.69 -10.52
CA ALA A 21 -6.26 -1.76 -11.39
C ALA A 21 -7.78 -1.90 -11.23
N GLU A 22 -8.51 -0.80 -11.34
CA GLU A 22 -9.97 -0.77 -11.21
C GLU A 22 -10.71 -1.26 -12.47
N ASN A 23 -10.06 -1.07 -13.63
CA ASN A 23 -10.61 -1.42 -14.95
C ASN A 23 -9.48 -1.71 -15.94
N LEU A 24 -9.84 -2.16 -17.15
CA LEU A 24 -8.86 -2.53 -18.17
C LEU A 24 -8.04 -1.34 -18.69
N GLU A 25 -8.62 -0.15 -18.79
CA GLU A 25 -7.89 1.06 -19.24
C GLU A 25 -6.77 1.37 -18.24
N GLU A 26 -7.09 1.45 -16.96
CA GLU A 26 -6.11 1.66 -15.88
C GLU A 26 -5.04 0.56 -15.83
N MET A 27 -5.43 -0.70 -16.06
CA MET A 27 -4.48 -1.81 -16.12
C MET A 27 -3.44 -1.61 -17.23
N PHE A 28 -3.87 -1.20 -18.42
CA PHE A 28 -2.96 -0.91 -19.52
C PHE A 28 -2.13 0.35 -19.28
N ASP A 29 -2.71 1.37 -18.65
CA ASP A 29 -2.02 2.60 -18.28
C ASP A 29 -0.88 2.33 -17.29
N ILE A 30 -1.13 1.54 -16.25
CA ILE A 30 -0.12 1.13 -15.27
C ILE A 30 0.92 0.20 -15.93
N ALA A 31 0.48 -0.77 -16.74
CA ALA A 31 1.39 -1.68 -17.41
C ALA A 31 2.35 -0.94 -18.36
N ALA A 32 1.89 0.13 -19.02
CA ALA A 32 2.71 0.92 -19.92
C ALA A 32 3.89 1.60 -19.20
N ILE A 33 3.67 2.20 -18.03
CA ILE A 33 4.76 2.81 -17.26
C ILE A 33 5.70 1.74 -16.68
N LEU A 34 5.16 0.67 -16.08
CA LEU A 34 5.97 -0.38 -15.45
C LEU A 34 6.82 -1.17 -16.46
N ALA A 35 6.36 -1.29 -17.72
CA ALA A 35 7.09 -2.01 -18.75
C ALA A 35 8.16 -1.16 -19.46
N HIS A 36 8.00 0.17 -19.49
CA HIS A 36 8.80 1.01 -20.37
C HIS A 36 9.56 2.13 -19.67
N GLN A 37 9.33 2.35 -18.37
CA GLN A 37 9.98 3.43 -17.64
C GLN A 37 10.64 2.93 -16.36
N PRO A 38 11.71 3.60 -15.90
CA PRO A 38 12.27 3.33 -14.58
C PRO A 38 11.22 3.64 -13.50
N LEU A 39 11.36 3.02 -12.34
CA LEU A 39 10.50 3.33 -11.18
C LEU A 39 10.92 4.67 -10.56
N PRO A 40 9.97 5.49 -10.07
CA PRO A 40 10.29 6.73 -9.39
C PRO A 40 10.95 6.47 -8.03
N GLU A 41 12.05 7.15 -7.74
CA GLU A 41 12.81 6.99 -6.49
C GLU A 41 12.28 7.86 -5.34
N GLY A 42 11.37 8.77 -5.63
CA GLY A 42 10.81 9.68 -4.63
C GLY A 42 9.50 10.33 -5.08
N PRO A 43 8.90 11.19 -4.22
CA PRO A 43 7.57 11.71 -4.43
C PRO A 43 7.48 12.96 -5.32
N ASN A 44 8.59 13.63 -5.67
CA ASN A 44 8.56 14.92 -6.34
C ASN A 44 8.37 14.76 -7.85
N VAL A 45 7.33 15.37 -8.41
CA VAL A 45 6.93 15.25 -9.82
C VAL A 45 6.93 16.63 -10.48
N ALA A 46 7.61 16.75 -11.61
CA ALA A 46 7.48 17.93 -12.48
C ALA A 46 6.33 17.75 -13.47
N LEU A 47 5.42 18.72 -13.52
CA LEU A 47 4.33 18.81 -14.49
C LEU A 47 4.58 19.99 -15.42
N LEU A 48 4.84 19.73 -16.70
CA LEU A 48 4.99 20.75 -17.74
C LEU A 48 3.71 20.82 -18.56
N THR A 49 3.16 22.01 -18.80
CA THR A 49 1.91 22.18 -19.56
C THR A 49 1.84 23.52 -20.28
N ASN A 50 0.92 23.63 -21.24
CA ASN A 50 0.44 24.89 -21.82
C ASN A 50 -1.00 25.23 -21.41
N ALA A 51 -1.58 24.46 -20.48
CA ALA A 51 -2.95 24.69 -20.01
C ALA A 51 -3.07 24.25 -18.55
N SER A 52 -3.35 25.18 -17.64
CA SER A 52 -3.39 24.94 -16.19
C SER A 52 -4.49 23.97 -15.76
N GLY A 53 -5.67 24.00 -16.36
CA GLY A 53 -6.78 23.11 -15.99
C GLY A 53 -6.42 21.61 -16.00
N PRO A 54 -5.95 21.06 -17.13
CA PRO A 54 -5.46 19.68 -17.20
C PRO A 54 -4.32 19.37 -16.22
N ALA A 55 -3.42 20.31 -15.97
CA ALA A 55 -2.33 20.11 -15.03
C ALA A 55 -2.82 19.96 -13.59
N TYR A 56 -3.82 20.72 -13.18
CA TYR A 56 -4.41 20.58 -11.84
C TYR A 56 -5.14 19.25 -11.68
N LEU A 57 -5.78 18.69 -12.73
CA LEU A 57 -6.36 17.35 -12.67
C LEU A 57 -5.30 16.27 -12.44
N ALA A 58 -4.15 16.38 -13.12
CA ALA A 58 -3.03 15.47 -12.89
C ALA A 58 -2.44 15.65 -11.48
N LYS A 59 -2.27 16.89 -11.04
CA LYS A 59 -1.76 17.24 -9.72
C LYS A 59 -2.64 16.67 -8.61
N ASP A 60 -3.95 16.89 -8.67
CA ASP A 60 -4.90 16.36 -7.69
C ASP A 60 -4.83 14.82 -7.61
N ALA A 61 -4.71 14.15 -8.76
CA ALA A 61 -4.56 12.70 -8.81
C ALA A 61 -3.25 12.20 -8.17
N LEU A 62 -2.16 12.93 -8.33
CA LEU A 62 -0.87 12.63 -7.72
C LEU A 62 -0.87 12.89 -6.21
N GLU A 63 -1.38 14.06 -5.79
CA GLU A 63 -1.40 14.46 -4.37
C GLU A 63 -2.34 13.59 -3.53
N ALA A 64 -3.43 13.10 -4.11
CA ALA A 64 -4.32 12.13 -3.45
C ALA A 64 -3.62 10.82 -3.06
N GLU A 65 -2.53 10.47 -3.76
CA GLU A 65 -1.72 9.26 -3.51
C GLU A 65 -0.36 9.58 -2.87
N GLY A 66 -0.19 10.81 -2.35
CA GLY A 66 0.97 11.21 -1.56
C GLY A 66 2.19 11.68 -2.34
N LEU A 67 2.09 11.88 -3.67
CA LEU A 67 3.14 12.54 -4.44
C LEU A 67 3.02 14.07 -4.35
N GLN A 68 4.12 14.77 -4.66
CA GLN A 68 4.20 16.22 -4.63
C GLN A 68 4.45 16.73 -6.05
N ALA A 69 3.47 17.43 -6.63
CA ALA A 69 3.54 17.87 -8.01
C ALA A 69 3.78 19.39 -8.11
N GLU A 70 4.82 19.78 -8.82
CA GLU A 70 5.10 21.17 -9.18
C GLU A 70 4.68 21.42 -10.64
N VAL A 71 3.81 22.41 -10.86
CA VAL A 71 3.26 22.75 -12.17
C VAL A 71 4.06 23.90 -12.78
N ARG A 72 4.61 23.67 -13.99
CA ARG A 72 5.16 24.68 -14.85
C ARG A 72 4.20 24.91 -16.02
N ASP A 73 3.40 25.97 -15.96
CA ASP A 73 2.50 26.37 -17.04
C ASP A 73 3.20 27.40 -17.94
N LEU A 74 3.34 27.07 -19.21
CA LEU A 74 3.92 27.93 -20.26
C LEU A 74 2.89 28.87 -20.88
N GLY A 75 1.59 28.63 -20.59
CA GLY A 75 0.49 29.36 -21.18
C GLY A 75 0.10 28.88 -22.58
N SER A 76 -1.09 29.29 -23.00
CA SER A 76 -1.77 28.79 -24.19
C SER A 76 -1.05 29.06 -25.52
N ARG A 77 -0.08 29.96 -25.54
CA ARG A 77 0.70 30.34 -26.73
C ARG A 77 2.07 29.72 -26.81
N ALA A 78 2.37 28.79 -25.89
CA ALA A 78 3.68 28.16 -25.82
C ALA A 78 4.10 27.52 -27.15
N SER A 79 5.34 27.82 -27.55
CA SER A 79 5.97 27.23 -28.74
C SER A 79 6.67 25.91 -28.37
N ALA A 80 7.08 25.15 -29.40
CA ALA A 80 7.86 23.91 -29.19
C ALA A 80 9.25 24.20 -28.55
N GLU A 81 9.88 25.33 -28.89
CA GLU A 81 11.15 25.76 -28.31
C GLU A 81 11.00 26.06 -26.79
N GLU A 82 9.87 26.68 -26.40
CA GLU A 82 9.59 26.92 -24.98
C GLU A 82 9.36 25.61 -24.21
N TYR A 83 8.70 24.61 -24.85
CA TYR A 83 8.59 23.27 -24.28
C TYR A 83 9.95 22.59 -24.13
N LEU A 84 10.82 22.68 -25.14
CA LEU A 84 12.18 22.13 -25.07
C LEU A 84 12.96 22.74 -23.91
N ALA A 85 13.05 24.06 -23.86
CA ALA A 85 13.81 24.77 -22.83
C ALA A 85 13.27 24.50 -21.40
N ALA A 86 11.95 24.51 -21.23
CA ALA A 86 11.34 24.23 -19.95
C ALA A 86 11.52 22.77 -19.52
N ALA A 87 11.40 21.81 -20.44
CA ALA A 87 11.64 20.39 -20.18
C ALA A 87 13.10 20.14 -19.75
N GLN A 88 14.08 20.70 -20.45
CA GLN A 88 15.50 20.61 -20.09
C GLN A 88 15.77 21.16 -18.68
N ALA A 89 15.20 22.32 -18.35
CA ALA A 89 15.37 22.93 -17.03
C ALA A 89 14.75 22.06 -15.91
N LEU A 90 13.52 21.55 -16.13
CA LEU A 90 12.85 20.72 -15.13
C LEU A 90 13.51 19.35 -14.97
N LEU A 91 13.96 18.72 -16.06
CA LEU A 91 14.65 17.42 -15.99
C LEU A 91 15.97 17.51 -15.21
N SER A 92 16.62 18.67 -15.21
CA SER A 92 17.82 18.94 -14.41
C SER A 92 17.50 19.39 -12.96
N GLY A 93 16.23 19.56 -12.62
CA GLY A 93 15.76 20.16 -11.35
C GLY A 93 15.68 19.21 -10.16
N GLY A 94 16.10 17.92 -10.29
CA GLY A 94 16.11 16.97 -9.17
C GLY A 94 14.74 16.37 -8.85
N TYR A 95 13.81 16.36 -9.79
CA TYR A 95 12.53 15.65 -9.66
C TYR A 95 12.71 14.14 -9.82
N HIS A 96 11.75 13.39 -9.28
CA HIS A 96 11.75 11.92 -9.34
C HIS A 96 10.87 11.35 -10.45
N ALA A 97 10.09 12.20 -11.12
CA ALA A 97 9.30 11.90 -12.29
C ALA A 97 8.96 13.17 -13.08
N PHE A 98 8.64 13.01 -14.36
CA PHE A 98 8.27 14.10 -15.23
C PHE A 98 7.03 13.74 -16.07
N ILE A 99 6.03 14.63 -16.10
CA ILE A 99 4.85 14.51 -16.94
C ILE A 99 4.74 15.75 -17.82
N ALA A 100 4.73 15.57 -19.14
CA ALA A 100 4.44 16.61 -20.10
C ALA A 100 2.98 16.54 -20.58
N LEU A 101 2.23 17.61 -20.36
CA LEU A 101 0.86 17.77 -20.81
C LEU A 101 0.82 18.77 -21.96
N PHE A 102 0.13 18.44 -23.03
CA PHE A 102 -0.06 19.35 -24.17
C PHE A 102 -1.50 19.37 -24.65
N VAL A 103 -2.07 20.56 -24.76
CA VAL A 103 -3.38 20.84 -25.36
C VAL A 103 -3.17 21.60 -26.67
N PRO A 104 -3.64 21.11 -27.83
CA PRO A 104 -3.46 21.79 -29.09
C PRO A 104 -4.38 23.01 -29.17
N LEU A 105 -3.83 24.21 -28.98
CA LEU A 105 -4.54 25.50 -28.98
C LEU A 105 -4.20 26.36 -30.20
N GLY A 106 -3.50 25.79 -31.20
CA GLY A 106 -3.23 26.39 -32.49
C GLY A 106 -1.96 27.22 -32.60
N TYR A 107 -1.09 27.26 -31.59
CA TYR A 107 0.19 27.97 -31.59
C TYR A 107 1.39 27.07 -31.88
N ALA A 108 1.34 25.84 -31.44
CA ALA A 108 2.28 24.78 -31.78
C ALA A 108 1.50 23.54 -32.21
N THR A 109 2.08 22.73 -33.07
CA THR A 109 1.52 21.46 -33.46
C THR A 109 1.91 20.37 -32.44
N LEU A 110 1.15 19.29 -32.47
CA LEU A 110 1.40 18.13 -31.61
C LEU A 110 2.75 17.48 -31.91
N GLU A 111 3.11 17.41 -33.20
CA GLU A 111 4.34 16.84 -33.72
C GLU A 111 5.55 17.66 -33.28
N GLU A 112 5.50 18.99 -33.39
CA GLU A 112 6.58 19.90 -33.00
C GLU A 112 6.87 19.77 -31.50
N VAL A 113 5.82 19.73 -30.63
CA VAL A 113 6.00 19.57 -29.19
C VAL A 113 6.50 18.18 -28.85
N ALA A 114 6.05 17.13 -29.54
CA ALA A 114 6.53 15.77 -29.32
C ALA A 114 8.01 15.62 -29.68
N GLU A 115 8.47 16.25 -30.77
CA GLU A 115 9.90 16.28 -31.16
C GLU A 115 10.74 17.07 -30.17
N ALA A 116 10.26 18.20 -29.68
CA ALA A 116 10.91 19.00 -28.65
C ALA A 116 11.09 18.19 -27.35
N LEU A 117 10.04 17.53 -26.88
CA LEU A 117 10.09 16.66 -25.70
C LEU A 117 11.03 15.47 -25.91
N GLN A 118 10.99 14.83 -27.10
CA GLN A 118 11.89 13.73 -27.43
C GLN A 118 13.34 14.17 -27.36
N THR A 119 13.67 15.38 -27.85
CA THR A 119 15.01 15.96 -27.77
C THR A 119 15.43 16.14 -26.32
N ALA A 120 14.61 16.80 -25.49
CA ALA A 120 14.89 17.00 -24.07
C ALA A 120 15.10 15.68 -23.32
N PHE A 121 14.25 14.68 -23.60
CA PHE A 121 14.34 13.37 -22.95
C PHE A 121 15.60 12.60 -23.36
N ASN A 122 15.98 12.62 -24.64
CA ASN A 122 17.23 12.03 -25.11
C ASN A 122 18.46 12.66 -24.43
N GLU A 123 18.49 13.99 -24.32
CA GLU A 123 19.57 14.71 -23.64
C GLU A 123 19.62 14.37 -22.14
N ALA A 124 18.48 14.30 -21.46
CA ALA A 124 18.41 13.88 -20.06
C ALA A 124 18.96 12.47 -19.87
N ARG A 125 18.58 11.52 -20.73
CA ARG A 125 19.11 10.14 -20.69
C ARG A 125 20.62 10.11 -20.95
N ALA A 126 21.13 10.92 -21.89
CA ALA A 126 22.58 11.04 -22.16
C ALA A 126 23.35 11.61 -20.95
N GLN A 127 22.71 12.43 -20.13
CA GLN A 127 23.24 12.96 -18.87
C GLN A 127 23.09 11.99 -17.67
N GLY A 128 22.53 10.79 -17.88
CA GLY A 128 22.33 9.79 -16.83
C GLY A 128 21.09 10.00 -15.97
N ILE A 129 20.17 10.89 -16.34
CA ILE A 129 18.92 11.12 -15.60
C ILE A 129 17.97 9.97 -15.87
N GLN A 130 17.70 9.14 -14.85
CA GLN A 130 16.90 7.93 -14.92
C GLN A 130 15.61 8.08 -14.11
N ILE A 131 14.75 9.02 -14.50
CA ILE A 131 13.41 9.21 -13.93
C ILE A 131 12.33 8.76 -14.92
N PRO A 132 11.14 8.32 -14.48
CA PRO A 132 10.05 8.03 -15.39
C PRO A 132 9.58 9.30 -16.12
N LEU A 133 9.39 9.15 -17.42
CA LEU A 133 8.95 10.20 -18.34
C LEU A 133 7.59 9.80 -18.90
N LEU A 134 6.60 10.67 -18.76
CA LEU A 134 5.24 10.45 -19.22
C LEU A 134 4.78 11.62 -20.09
N THR A 135 3.90 11.35 -21.02
CA THR A 135 3.25 12.39 -21.84
C THR A 135 1.73 12.24 -21.79
N CYS A 136 1.03 13.36 -21.91
CA CYS A 136 -0.41 13.40 -22.11
C CYS A 136 -0.73 14.41 -23.20
N PHE A 137 -0.97 13.90 -24.40
CA PHE A 137 -1.38 14.72 -25.55
C PHE A 137 -2.90 14.69 -25.68
N MET A 138 -3.56 15.79 -25.34
CA MET A 138 -5.03 15.91 -25.38
C MET A 138 -5.52 16.20 -26.82
N ALA A 139 -5.20 15.28 -27.74
CA ALA A 139 -5.54 15.38 -29.14
C ALA A 139 -6.04 14.06 -29.73
N ALA A 140 -6.65 14.07 -30.89
CA ALA A 140 -7.13 12.87 -31.58
C ALA A 140 -6.00 11.94 -32.03
N GLY A 141 -4.85 12.46 -32.43
CA GLY A 141 -3.62 11.70 -32.71
C GLY A 141 -2.68 11.80 -31.53
N ARG A 142 -2.10 10.68 -31.11
CA ARG A 142 -1.08 10.66 -30.04
C ARG A 142 0.25 10.25 -30.68
N PRO A 143 1.21 11.17 -30.81
CA PRO A 143 2.53 10.82 -31.33
C PRO A 143 3.21 9.89 -30.32
N ARG A 144 4.03 8.99 -30.82
CA ARG A 144 4.86 8.10 -30.00
C ARG A 144 6.20 8.76 -29.75
N VAL A 145 6.45 9.16 -28.52
CA VAL A 145 7.78 9.61 -28.10
C VAL A 145 8.62 8.38 -27.79
N ARG A 146 9.80 8.27 -28.39
CA ARG A 146 10.73 7.16 -28.22
C ARG A 146 12.12 7.67 -27.83
N LEU A 147 12.76 6.93 -26.92
CA LEU A 147 14.15 7.15 -26.52
C LEU A 147 14.97 5.91 -26.91
N GLY A 148 15.40 5.86 -28.17
CA GLY A 148 15.98 4.65 -28.72
C GLY A 148 14.95 3.51 -28.74
N ALA A 149 15.18 2.43 -27.96
CA ALA A 149 14.25 1.32 -27.77
C ALA A 149 13.17 1.60 -26.71
N GLU A 150 13.38 2.57 -25.83
CA GLU A 150 12.47 2.94 -24.75
C GLU A 150 11.24 3.67 -25.30
N LEU A 151 10.05 3.30 -24.85
CA LEU A 151 8.81 3.98 -25.16
C LEU A 151 8.42 4.91 -24.00
N VAL A 152 8.16 6.18 -24.30
CA VAL A 152 7.55 7.10 -23.34
C VAL A 152 6.03 6.91 -23.39
N PRO A 153 5.38 6.47 -22.31
CA PRO A 153 3.93 6.28 -22.28
C PRO A 153 3.20 7.57 -22.54
N SER A 154 2.13 7.50 -23.34
CA SER A 154 1.28 8.65 -23.67
C SER A 154 -0.15 8.35 -23.26
N TYR A 155 -0.64 9.09 -22.29
CA TYR A 155 -1.94 8.92 -21.67
C TYR A 155 -2.99 9.80 -22.37
N ARG A 156 -4.24 9.38 -22.29
CA ARG A 156 -5.35 10.10 -22.90
C ARG A 156 -5.78 11.29 -22.04
N PHE A 157 -5.75 11.07 -20.70
CA PHE A 157 -6.20 12.06 -19.72
C PHE A 157 -5.12 12.32 -18.69
N PRO A 158 -5.02 13.57 -18.18
CA PRO A 158 -4.02 13.96 -17.19
C PRO A 158 -4.09 13.12 -15.90
N GLU A 159 -5.29 12.86 -15.41
CA GLU A 159 -5.51 12.07 -14.21
C GLU A 159 -5.12 10.60 -14.40
N SER A 160 -5.20 10.06 -15.62
CA SER A 160 -4.71 8.70 -15.91
C SER A 160 -3.19 8.61 -15.79
N ALA A 161 -2.47 9.62 -16.30
CA ALA A 161 -1.02 9.73 -16.13
C ALA A 161 -0.64 9.83 -14.64
N GLY A 162 -1.37 10.66 -13.88
CA GLY A 162 -1.17 10.81 -12.43
C GLY A 162 -1.37 9.50 -11.67
N ARG A 163 -2.48 8.79 -11.91
CA ARG A 163 -2.77 7.49 -11.27
C ARG A 163 -1.77 6.41 -11.65
N ALA A 164 -1.38 6.32 -12.91
CA ALA A 164 -0.40 5.34 -13.35
C ALA A 164 0.97 5.58 -12.71
N LEU A 165 1.41 6.84 -12.59
CA LEU A 165 2.65 7.20 -11.91
C LEU A 165 2.56 6.92 -10.40
N ALA A 166 1.44 7.23 -9.76
CA ALA A 166 1.22 6.95 -8.35
C ALA A 166 1.26 5.45 -8.05
N ALA A 167 0.66 4.61 -8.91
CA ALA A 167 0.74 3.17 -8.82
C ALA A 167 2.18 2.65 -8.97
N ALA A 168 2.95 3.21 -9.89
CA ALA A 168 4.36 2.88 -10.09
C ALA A 168 5.21 3.31 -8.87
N TYR A 169 4.91 4.45 -8.25
CA TYR A 169 5.57 4.91 -7.04
C TYR A 169 5.26 4.01 -5.83
N ALA A 170 4.00 3.66 -5.63
CA ALA A 170 3.60 2.73 -4.57
C ALA A 170 4.30 1.37 -4.72
N TYR A 171 4.42 0.86 -5.95
CA TYR A 171 5.18 -0.35 -6.23
C TYR A 171 6.69 -0.18 -5.96
N ALA A 172 7.27 0.96 -6.33
CA ALA A 172 8.68 1.27 -6.04
C ALA A 172 8.95 1.27 -4.53
N GLN A 173 8.07 1.91 -3.75
CA GLN A 173 8.16 1.96 -2.29
C GLN A 173 8.07 0.54 -1.69
N TRP A 174 7.10 -0.27 -2.12
CA TRP A 174 6.99 -1.65 -1.67
C TRP A 174 8.25 -2.45 -1.97
N ARG A 175 8.79 -2.31 -3.18
CA ARG A 175 9.95 -3.07 -3.66
C ARG A 175 11.26 -2.71 -2.96
N THR A 176 11.42 -1.46 -2.56
CA THR A 176 12.62 -0.97 -1.86
C THR A 176 12.55 -1.11 -0.35
N THR A 177 11.35 -1.32 0.20
CA THR A 177 11.16 -1.51 1.64
C THR A 177 11.59 -2.93 2.04
N PRO A 178 12.47 -3.10 3.06
CA PRO A 178 12.88 -4.41 3.54
C PRO A 178 11.67 -5.28 3.93
N PRO A 179 11.68 -6.59 3.66
CA PRO A 179 10.51 -7.46 3.88
C PRO A 179 10.09 -7.61 5.35
N GLY A 180 10.92 -7.24 6.30
CA GLY A 180 10.73 -7.50 7.72
C GLY A 180 11.09 -8.95 8.08
N GLU A 181 11.08 -9.24 9.37
CA GLU A 181 11.41 -10.55 9.92
C GLU A 181 10.22 -11.15 10.67
N ILE A 182 10.15 -12.49 10.72
CA ILE A 182 9.20 -13.22 11.57
C ILE A 182 9.99 -13.61 12.83
N PRO A 183 9.76 -12.93 13.97
CA PRO A 183 10.57 -13.19 15.16
C PRO A 183 10.24 -14.54 15.80
N ASP A 184 11.27 -15.19 16.34
CA ASP A 184 11.10 -16.38 17.17
C ASP A 184 10.82 -15.98 18.62
N HIS A 185 9.64 -16.30 19.11
CA HIS A 185 9.17 -15.92 20.46
C HIS A 185 9.43 -16.98 21.54
N GLY A 186 10.10 -18.07 21.23
CA GLY A 186 10.38 -19.12 22.22
C GLY A 186 9.10 -19.72 22.84
N VAL A 187 8.19 -20.22 22.01
CA VAL A 187 6.88 -20.74 22.42
C VAL A 187 6.92 -22.19 22.87
N GLN A 188 5.94 -22.64 23.70
CA GLN A 188 5.81 -24.03 24.15
C GLN A 188 4.90 -24.82 23.20
N GLU A 189 5.38 -25.10 22.01
CA GLU A 189 4.59 -25.70 20.92
C GLU A 189 4.00 -27.07 21.26
N ASP A 190 4.80 -27.97 21.84
CA ASP A 190 4.37 -29.34 22.17
C ASP A 190 3.22 -29.34 23.18
N ALA A 191 3.30 -28.47 24.21
CA ALA A 191 2.26 -28.34 25.22
C ALA A 191 0.98 -27.75 24.60
N ALA A 192 1.11 -26.75 23.72
CA ALA A 192 -0.01 -26.16 23.00
C ALA A 192 -0.71 -27.20 22.10
N ARG A 193 0.04 -27.93 21.30
CA ARG A 193 -0.49 -29.02 20.45
C ARG A 193 -1.17 -30.14 21.24
N ALA A 194 -0.59 -30.51 22.40
CA ALA A 194 -1.19 -31.50 23.28
C ALA A 194 -2.54 -31.04 23.87
N LEU A 195 -2.68 -29.75 24.18
CA LEU A 195 -3.94 -29.18 24.65
C LEU A 195 -4.99 -29.16 23.55
N VAL A 196 -4.67 -28.61 22.37
CA VAL A 196 -5.62 -28.51 21.22
C VAL A 196 -6.02 -29.89 20.71
N GLY A 197 -5.11 -30.87 20.70
CA GLY A 197 -5.37 -32.24 20.26
C GLY A 197 -6.48 -32.93 21.09
N LYS A 198 -6.65 -32.54 22.36
CA LYS A 198 -7.65 -33.09 23.29
C LYS A 198 -8.97 -32.28 23.34
N ALA A 199 -9.01 -31.09 22.74
CA ALA A 199 -10.15 -30.18 22.80
C ALA A 199 -10.85 -30.08 21.44
N ARG A 200 -12.10 -29.67 21.44
CA ARG A 200 -12.90 -29.41 20.22
C ARG A 200 -13.86 -28.23 20.45
N GLY A 201 -14.17 -27.50 19.40
CA GLY A 201 -15.10 -26.38 19.45
C GLY A 201 -14.59 -25.21 20.29
N GLN A 202 -15.45 -24.58 21.07
CA GLN A 202 -15.07 -23.45 21.92
C GLN A 202 -14.27 -23.93 23.14
N LEU A 203 -13.07 -23.38 23.33
CA LEU A 203 -12.27 -23.65 24.54
C LEU A 203 -12.91 -23.02 25.78
N SER A 204 -12.82 -23.70 26.92
CA SER A 204 -13.18 -23.11 28.20
C SER A 204 -12.24 -21.95 28.56
N PRO A 205 -12.65 -21.02 29.45
CA PRO A 205 -11.76 -19.90 29.85
C PRO A 205 -10.40 -20.35 30.38
N LYS A 206 -10.38 -21.47 31.14
CA LYS A 206 -9.13 -22.03 31.66
C LYS A 206 -8.22 -22.55 30.55
N GLN A 207 -8.77 -23.31 29.60
CA GLN A 207 -8.00 -23.81 28.45
C GLN A 207 -7.52 -22.67 27.55
N THR A 208 -8.34 -21.64 27.35
CA THR A 208 -7.97 -20.45 26.59
C THR A 208 -6.79 -19.72 27.25
N GLN A 209 -6.85 -19.51 28.57
CA GLN A 209 -5.75 -18.88 29.31
C GLN A 209 -4.46 -19.70 29.25
N GLU A 210 -4.57 -21.02 29.40
CA GLU A 210 -3.43 -21.95 29.33
C GLU A 210 -2.81 -21.94 27.94
N LEU A 211 -3.62 -22.04 26.88
CA LEU A 211 -3.15 -21.98 25.50
C LEU A 211 -2.42 -20.68 25.19
N LEU A 212 -3.01 -19.54 25.54
CA LEU A 212 -2.39 -18.22 25.35
C LEU A 212 -1.07 -18.09 26.14
N GLY A 213 -1.03 -18.67 27.34
CA GLY A 213 0.17 -18.69 28.18
C GLY A 213 1.36 -19.40 27.51
N TYR A 214 1.13 -20.46 26.74
CA TYR A 214 2.18 -21.17 25.97
C TYR A 214 2.82 -20.30 24.88
N PHE A 215 2.11 -19.26 24.43
CA PHE A 215 2.60 -18.25 23.48
C PHE A 215 3.00 -16.94 24.18
N GLY A 216 3.11 -16.93 25.51
CA GLY A 216 3.52 -15.75 26.28
C GLY A 216 2.46 -14.64 26.34
N ILE A 217 1.20 -14.94 26.01
CA ILE A 217 0.09 -13.99 26.05
C ILE A 217 -0.63 -14.13 27.40
N ALA A 218 -0.51 -13.11 28.27
CA ALA A 218 -1.13 -13.11 29.59
C ALA A 218 -2.47 -12.34 29.60
N LEU A 219 -3.53 -12.97 30.11
CA LEU A 219 -4.79 -12.31 30.42
C LEU A 219 -4.62 -11.50 31.73
N ARG A 220 -4.92 -10.21 31.69
CA ARG A 220 -4.82 -9.29 32.83
C ARG A 220 -6.06 -8.39 32.87
N PRO A 221 -6.77 -8.29 33.98
CA PRO A 221 -7.81 -7.29 34.13
C PRO A 221 -7.22 -5.88 33.97
N SER A 222 -7.84 -5.04 33.17
CA SER A 222 -7.49 -3.63 33.08
C SER A 222 -8.42 -2.84 34.01
N SER A 223 -7.84 -2.12 34.95
CA SER A 223 -8.56 -1.21 35.85
C SER A 223 -8.55 0.24 35.39
N GLN A 224 -7.82 0.55 34.31
CA GLN A 224 -7.64 1.91 33.82
C GLN A 224 -8.25 2.08 32.41
N PRO A 225 -8.83 3.26 32.11
CA PRO A 225 -9.34 3.55 30.77
C PRO A 225 -8.18 3.64 29.78
N GLY A 226 -8.34 2.99 28.63
CA GLY A 226 -7.41 3.00 27.52
C GLY A 226 -8.14 2.90 26.20
N ILE A 227 -7.41 2.91 25.09
CA ILE A 227 -8.02 2.66 23.79
C ILE A 227 -8.48 1.21 23.75
N ALA A 228 -9.77 1.00 23.51
CA ALA A 228 -10.37 -0.31 23.40
C ALA A 228 -10.18 -0.85 21.99
N LEU A 229 -9.55 -2.03 21.88
CA LEU A 229 -9.25 -2.70 20.62
C LEU A 229 -9.76 -4.14 20.65
N VAL A 230 -10.05 -4.69 19.50
CA VAL A 230 -10.31 -6.11 19.31
C VAL A 230 -9.38 -6.64 18.22
N LEU A 231 -8.64 -7.68 18.59
CA LEU A 231 -7.82 -8.48 17.69
C LEU A 231 -8.57 -9.77 17.37
N ARG A 232 -8.75 -10.06 16.09
CA ARG A 232 -9.42 -11.29 15.65
C ARG A 232 -8.58 -12.08 14.67
N ILE A 233 -8.64 -13.39 14.82
CA ILE A 233 -8.27 -14.34 13.77
C ILE A 233 -9.55 -14.95 13.23
N ARG A 234 -9.65 -14.96 11.91
CA ARG A 234 -10.67 -15.72 11.17
C ARG A 234 -9.97 -16.52 10.08
N HIS A 235 -10.48 -17.70 9.80
CA HIS A 235 -9.93 -18.53 8.75
C HIS A 235 -10.67 -18.25 7.44
N ASP A 236 -9.94 -17.72 6.45
CA ASP A 236 -10.42 -17.61 5.08
C ASP A 236 -10.25 -18.94 4.34
N ALA A 237 -11.20 -19.30 3.48
CA ALA A 237 -11.19 -20.58 2.79
C ALA A 237 -10.05 -20.70 1.74
N LEU A 238 -9.59 -19.58 1.20
CA LEU A 238 -8.56 -19.53 0.15
C LEU A 238 -7.19 -19.16 0.70
N PHE A 239 -7.16 -18.22 1.66
CA PHE A 239 -5.92 -17.58 2.13
C PHE A 239 -5.47 -18.03 3.51
N GLY A 240 -6.24 -18.90 4.18
CA GLY A 240 -5.88 -19.38 5.52
C GLY A 240 -6.21 -18.39 6.65
N PRO A 241 -5.40 -18.35 7.73
CA PRO A 241 -5.66 -17.46 8.84
C PRO A 241 -5.48 -15.99 8.47
N VAL A 242 -6.49 -15.17 8.81
CA VAL A 242 -6.50 -13.72 8.58
C VAL A 242 -6.61 -13.02 9.93
N LEU A 243 -5.65 -12.14 10.20
CA LEU A 243 -5.59 -11.34 11.39
C LEU A 243 -6.17 -9.95 11.13
N SER A 244 -7.08 -9.48 11.97
CA SER A 244 -7.64 -8.15 11.92
C SER A 244 -7.55 -7.45 13.26
N LEU A 245 -7.22 -6.15 13.24
CA LEU A 245 -7.23 -5.27 14.41
C LEU A 245 -8.27 -4.18 14.19
N SER A 246 -9.17 -3.99 15.15
CA SER A 246 -10.22 -2.97 15.10
C SER A 246 -10.24 -2.13 16.36
N LEU A 247 -10.56 -0.85 16.20
CA LEU A 247 -10.91 0.05 17.29
C LEU A 247 -12.37 -0.19 17.68
N THR A 248 -12.66 -0.27 18.97
CA THR A 248 -14.00 -0.51 19.51
C THR A 248 -14.45 0.62 20.45
N GLY A 249 -15.70 0.56 20.91
CA GLY A 249 -16.25 1.59 21.80
C GLY A 249 -16.62 2.90 21.09
N LEU A 250 -16.67 2.89 19.76
CA LEU A 250 -17.11 4.04 18.97
C LEU A 250 -18.63 4.08 18.81
N PRO A 251 -19.24 5.28 18.68
CA PRO A 251 -20.69 5.44 18.49
C PRO A 251 -21.24 4.70 17.26
N LEU A 252 -20.43 4.54 16.21
CA LEU A 252 -20.79 3.87 14.94
C LEU A 252 -20.34 2.40 14.87
N GLY A 253 -19.90 1.81 16.00
CA GLY A 253 -19.44 0.43 16.06
C GLY A 253 -17.94 0.29 15.99
N GLU A 254 -17.44 -0.74 15.31
CA GLU A 254 -16.02 -1.03 15.16
C GLU A 254 -15.42 -0.35 13.92
N GLN A 255 -14.21 0.16 14.06
CA GLN A 255 -13.41 0.66 12.95
C GLN A 255 -12.21 -0.25 12.71
N LEU A 256 -12.14 -0.86 11.53
CA LEU A 256 -10.99 -1.67 11.11
C LEU A 256 -9.75 -0.77 10.95
N LEU A 257 -8.69 -1.07 11.67
CA LEU A 257 -7.39 -0.41 11.59
C LEU A 257 -6.46 -1.10 10.59
N GLY A 258 -6.48 -2.43 10.60
CA GLY A 258 -5.67 -3.24 9.69
C GLY A 258 -6.15 -4.66 9.58
N LEU A 259 -5.83 -5.28 8.45
CA LEU A 259 -6.09 -6.69 8.15
C LEU A 259 -4.88 -7.24 7.41
N ARG A 260 -4.40 -8.43 7.81
CA ARG A 260 -3.27 -9.13 7.20
C ARG A 260 -3.52 -10.63 7.17
N ILE A 261 -2.94 -11.28 6.17
CA ILE A 261 -2.81 -12.74 6.11
C ILE A 261 -1.57 -13.13 6.92
N THR A 262 -1.64 -14.19 7.70
CA THR A 262 -0.49 -14.69 8.45
C THR A 262 0.38 -15.61 7.57
N PRO A 263 1.69 -15.77 7.86
CA PRO A 263 2.42 -15.21 9.00
C PRO A 263 2.74 -13.72 8.83
N LEU A 264 2.71 -12.97 9.95
CA LEU A 264 3.10 -11.56 9.98
C LEU A 264 4.60 -11.39 10.17
N THR A 265 5.16 -10.40 9.48
CA THR A 265 6.47 -9.84 9.82
C THR A 265 6.32 -8.71 10.85
N ASP A 266 7.43 -8.37 11.52
CA ASP A 266 7.53 -7.26 12.46
C ASP A 266 7.13 -5.92 11.80
N ARG A 267 7.54 -5.71 10.54
CA ARG A 267 7.16 -4.54 9.76
C ARG A 267 5.66 -4.46 9.52
N GLU A 268 5.04 -5.55 9.06
CA GLU A 268 3.60 -5.58 8.77
C GLU A 268 2.76 -5.35 10.02
N ALA A 269 3.19 -5.91 11.18
CA ALA A 269 2.57 -5.64 12.45
C ALA A 269 2.65 -4.15 12.82
N LEU A 270 3.83 -3.52 12.64
CA LEU A 270 4.01 -2.10 12.89
C LEU A 270 3.17 -1.22 11.94
N GLU A 271 3.10 -1.56 10.65
CA GLU A 271 2.24 -0.86 9.68
C GLU A 271 0.76 -0.86 10.08
N MET A 272 0.26 -1.98 10.64
CA MET A 272 -1.12 -2.04 11.14
C MET A 272 -1.37 -1.09 12.31
N LEU A 273 -0.33 -0.77 13.07
CA LEU A 273 -0.40 0.04 14.29
C LEU A 273 -0.18 1.54 14.04
N GLN A 274 0.24 1.96 12.84
CA GLN A 274 0.49 3.38 12.52
C GLN A 274 -0.65 4.34 12.91
N PRO A 275 -1.95 3.99 12.73
CA PRO A 275 -3.05 4.86 13.14
C PRO A 275 -3.14 5.09 14.66
N LEU A 276 -2.45 4.30 15.45
CA LEU A 276 -2.40 4.35 16.91
C LEU A 276 -1.14 5.06 17.45
N ALA A 277 -0.26 5.56 16.58
CA ALA A 277 0.96 6.24 16.97
C ALA A 277 0.69 7.39 17.95
N GLY A 278 1.44 7.42 19.05
CA GLY A 278 1.29 8.40 20.14
C GLY A 278 0.04 8.23 21.03
N LYS A 279 -0.80 7.21 20.77
CA LYS A 279 -2.05 6.98 21.52
C LYS A 279 -2.08 5.65 22.26
N ALA A 280 -1.25 4.70 21.84
CA ALA A 280 -1.18 3.34 22.38
C ALA A 280 0.27 2.88 22.51
N HIS A 281 0.52 1.84 23.29
CA HIS A 281 1.85 1.23 23.43
C HIS A 281 2.12 0.30 22.24
N LEU A 282 2.74 0.83 21.19
CA LEU A 282 2.91 0.13 19.92
C LEU A 282 3.77 -1.14 20.05
N GLU A 283 4.82 -1.12 20.86
CA GLU A 283 5.72 -2.26 21.07
C GLU A 283 4.99 -3.48 21.65
N SER A 284 4.17 -3.27 22.70
CA SER A 284 3.36 -4.37 23.29
C SER A 284 2.29 -4.88 22.33
N LEU A 285 1.70 -3.99 21.51
CA LEU A 285 0.74 -4.39 20.50
C LEU A 285 1.40 -5.17 19.37
N GLN A 286 2.57 -4.73 18.91
CA GLN A 286 3.36 -5.42 17.88
C GLN A 286 3.74 -6.83 18.35
N ASP A 287 4.31 -6.97 19.55
CA ASP A 287 4.65 -8.27 20.14
C ASP A 287 3.42 -9.20 20.23
N LEU A 288 2.27 -8.66 20.65
CA LEU A 288 1.02 -9.42 20.71
C LEU A 288 0.54 -9.89 19.32
N LEU A 289 0.56 -9.01 18.30
CA LEU A 289 0.19 -9.36 16.93
C LEU A 289 1.06 -10.51 16.38
N LEU A 290 2.37 -10.44 16.63
CA LEU A 290 3.35 -11.43 16.18
C LEU A 290 3.17 -12.77 16.90
N ARG A 291 2.93 -12.77 18.23
CA ARG A 291 2.63 -14.00 19.00
C ARG A 291 1.34 -14.66 18.56
N VAL A 292 0.30 -13.88 18.29
CA VAL A 292 -0.97 -14.41 17.77
C VAL A 292 -0.79 -14.96 16.36
N SER A 293 -0.04 -14.28 15.51
CA SER A 293 0.31 -14.77 14.17
C SER A 293 1.05 -16.11 14.26
N ARG A 294 2.07 -16.21 15.11
CA ARG A 294 2.82 -17.46 15.34
C ARG A 294 1.91 -18.57 15.85
N MET A 295 1.02 -18.28 16.78
CA MET A 295 0.11 -19.27 17.36
C MET A 295 -0.79 -19.93 16.30
N VAL A 296 -1.35 -19.17 15.38
CA VAL A 296 -2.27 -19.72 14.37
C VAL A 296 -1.55 -20.46 13.25
N GLU A 297 -0.29 -20.15 13.00
CA GLU A 297 0.56 -20.92 12.08
C GLU A 297 0.95 -22.28 12.68
N GLU A 298 1.28 -22.34 13.97
CA GLU A 298 1.63 -23.57 14.65
C GLU A 298 0.43 -24.47 14.97
N LEU A 299 -0.76 -23.88 15.08
CA LEU A 299 -1.99 -24.55 15.49
C LEU A 299 -3.08 -24.39 14.43
N PRO A 300 -3.03 -25.13 13.31
CA PRO A 300 -4.02 -25.06 12.24
C PRO A 300 -5.43 -25.49 12.68
N GLU A 301 -5.57 -26.09 13.86
CA GLU A 301 -6.84 -26.42 14.50
C GLU A 301 -7.58 -25.17 15.00
N VAL A 302 -6.89 -24.05 15.21
CA VAL A 302 -7.51 -22.78 15.63
C VAL A 302 -8.28 -22.20 14.45
N GLU A 303 -9.60 -22.28 14.50
CA GLU A 303 -10.52 -21.71 13.50
C GLU A 303 -10.76 -20.23 13.71
N GLY A 304 -10.77 -19.79 14.97
CA GLY A 304 -11.03 -18.42 15.33
C GLY A 304 -10.47 -18.06 16.71
N LEU A 305 -10.02 -16.82 16.81
CA LEU A 305 -9.58 -16.18 18.05
C LEU A 305 -10.17 -14.79 18.12
N GLU A 306 -10.59 -14.38 19.32
CA GLU A 306 -10.93 -13.00 19.62
C GLU A 306 -10.28 -12.58 20.93
N LEU A 307 -9.52 -11.49 20.91
CA LEU A 307 -8.91 -10.87 22.08
C LEU A 307 -9.45 -9.44 22.24
N THR A 308 -9.99 -9.13 23.41
CA THR A 308 -10.31 -7.75 23.78
C THR A 308 -9.12 -7.12 24.47
N LEU A 309 -8.68 -5.98 24.00
CA LEU A 309 -7.48 -5.28 24.42
C LEU A 309 -7.83 -3.90 24.95
N HIS A 310 -7.09 -3.46 25.96
CA HIS A 310 -7.03 -2.06 26.38
C HIS A 310 -5.59 -1.59 26.31
N SER A 311 -5.31 -0.60 25.47
CA SER A 311 -3.97 -0.05 25.29
C SER A 311 -3.89 1.39 25.75
N GLN A 312 -2.82 1.71 26.44
CA GLN A 312 -2.40 3.03 26.92
C GLN A 312 -0.99 3.28 26.40
N PRO A 313 -0.47 4.53 26.46
CA PRO A 313 0.90 4.80 26.04
C PRO A 313 1.97 3.95 26.75
N GLU A 314 1.72 3.50 27.99
CA GLU A 314 2.68 2.78 28.83
C GLU A 314 2.57 1.26 28.73
N ALA A 315 1.38 0.73 28.37
CA ALA A 315 1.16 -0.72 28.34
C ALA A 315 -0.10 -1.12 27.58
N THR A 316 -0.15 -2.38 27.15
CA THR A 316 -1.34 -3.03 26.61
C THR A 316 -1.73 -4.22 27.49
N ALA A 317 -3.01 -4.33 27.81
CA ALA A 317 -3.60 -5.44 28.53
C ALA A 317 -4.56 -6.24 27.67
N VAL A 318 -4.45 -7.57 27.66
CA VAL A 318 -5.46 -8.49 27.11
C VAL A 318 -6.45 -8.78 28.22
N THR A 319 -7.68 -8.29 28.09
CA THR A 319 -8.69 -8.37 29.17
C THR A 319 -9.63 -9.55 29.01
N GLN A 320 -9.92 -9.94 27.77
CA GLN A 320 -10.79 -11.08 27.45
C GLN A 320 -10.20 -11.84 26.26
N ALA A 321 -10.47 -13.13 26.22
CA ALA A 321 -10.05 -13.99 25.12
C ALA A 321 -11.09 -15.10 24.87
N GLN A 322 -11.29 -15.43 23.61
CA GLN A 322 -12.07 -16.57 23.16
C GLN A 322 -11.31 -17.29 22.04
N VAL A 323 -11.21 -18.61 22.13
CA VAL A 323 -10.57 -19.45 21.11
C VAL A 323 -11.54 -20.52 20.67
N ARG A 324 -11.73 -20.68 19.38
CA ARG A 324 -12.55 -21.72 18.77
C ARG A 324 -11.68 -22.63 17.90
N LEU A 325 -11.80 -23.92 18.13
CA LEU A 325 -11.14 -24.95 17.34
C LEU A 325 -12.10 -25.53 16.31
N ARG A 326 -11.55 -26.02 15.21
CA ARG A 326 -12.29 -26.73 14.15
C ARG A 326 -12.97 -27.97 14.70
N SER A 327 -14.20 -28.22 14.25
CA SER A 327 -14.98 -29.39 14.65
C SER A 327 -14.46 -30.71 14.08
N HIS A 328 -13.71 -30.64 12.94
CA HIS A 328 -13.11 -31.80 12.28
C HIS A 328 -11.63 -31.54 11.98
N PRO A 329 -10.75 -32.52 12.11
CA PRO A 329 -9.35 -32.34 11.72
C PRO A 329 -9.31 -32.01 10.23
N ALA A 330 -8.49 -31.00 9.87
CA ALA A 330 -8.19 -30.71 8.48
C ALA A 330 -7.62 -31.98 7.84
N LYS A 331 -8.24 -32.50 6.78
CA LYS A 331 -7.60 -33.52 5.94
C LYS A 331 -6.37 -32.86 5.31
N ARG A 332 -5.21 -33.38 5.66
CA ARG A 332 -3.92 -33.01 5.02
C ARG A 332 -3.90 -33.46 3.57
#